data_dd6397e12889426c385b248342d44a8c
#
_entry.id   dd6397e12889426c385b248342d44a8c
#
_cell.length_a   1.000
_cell.length_b   1.000
_cell.length_c   1.000
_cell.angle_alpha   90.00
_cell.angle_beta   90.00
_cell.angle_gamma   90.00
#
_symmetry.space_group_name_H-M   'P 1'
#
loop_
_entity.id
_entity.type
_entity.pdbx_description
1 polymer ?
#
loop_
_entity_poly.entity_id
_entity_poly.type
_entity_poly.pdbx_seq_one_letter_code
_entity_poly.pdbx_strand_id
1 'polypeptide(L)'
;FLAPLIFGQEHTFVAKNDEYATCWTIKYPTKALFTIKTTVLASHQVDHRTIKVPIMMWFSDEDKVVNAKWTRRIASMVGDNVTLHNPSLTDQDDPSHHGIIGDILSPSQTIIAVNKITNWLAQI
;
A
#
# COMPACT_ATOMS: atom_id res chain seq x y z
N PHE A 1 7.49 2.03 -22.75
CA PHE A 1 6.57 1.30 -21.85
C PHE A 1 5.75 0.31 -22.67
N LEU A 2 5.94 -1.00 -22.46
CA LEU A 2 5.43 -2.10 -23.31
C LEU A 2 4.14 -2.74 -22.75
N ALA A 3 3.53 -2.18 -21.69
CA ALA A 3 2.38 -2.79 -21.03
C ALA A 3 1.21 -3.11 -21.98
N PRO A 4 0.80 -2.24 -22.94
CA PRO A 4 -0.27 -2.60 -23.88
C PRO A 4 0.08 -3.76 -24.82
N LEU A 5 1.37 -3.97 -25.10
CA LEU A 5 1.84 -5.10 -25.92
C LEU A 5 1.81 -6.42 -25.14
N ILE A 6 2.00 -6.37 -23.84
CA ILE A 6 2.04 -7.53 -22.94
C ILE A 6 0.64 -7.90 -22.46
N PHE A 7 -0.15 -6.90 -22.03
CA PHE A 7 -1.46 -7.10 -21.38
C PHE A 7 -2.66 -6.74 -22.25
N GLY A 8 -2.45 -6.32 -23.52
CA GLY A 8 -3.52 -5.84 -24.40
C GLY A 8 -4.09 -4.48 -23.94
N GLN A 9 -5.31 -4.17 -24.37
CA GLN A 9 -5.96 -2.89 -24.07
C GLN A 9 -6.52 -2.82 -22.64
N GLU A 10 -6.86 -3.97 -22.05
CA GLU A 10 -7.42 -4.08 -20.70
C GLU A 10 -6.63 -5.14 -19.93
N HIS A 11 -6.44 -4.87 -18.66
CA HIS A 11 -5.87 -5.82 -17.71
C HIS A 11 -6.95 -6.29 -16.74
N THR A 12 -7.03 -7.59 -16.54
CA THR A 12 -7.95 -8.22 -15.58
C THR A 12 -7.14 -9.13 -14.67
N PHE A 13 -7.46 -9.13 -13.38
CA PHE A 13 -6.87 -10.05 -12.42
C PHE A 13 -7.95 -10.83 -11.67
N VAL A 14 -7.58 -11.97 -11.14
CA VAL A 14 -8.48 -12.85 -10.39
C VAL A 14 -8.70 -12.24 -9.01
N ALA A 15 -9.99 -12.11 -8.63
CA ALA A 15 -10.35 -11.67 -7.29
C ALA A 15 -9.88 -12.70 -6.26
N LYS A 16 -9.42 -12.23 -5.09
CA LYS A 16 -8.90 -13.09 -4.03
C LYS A 16 -10.02 -13.82 -3.27
N ASN A 17 -11.20 -13.20 -3.19
CA ASN A 17 -12.43 -13.76 -2.64
C ASN A 17 -13.64 -12.99 -3.18
N ASP A 18 -14.86 -13.42 -2.81
CA ASP A 18 -16.11 -12.82 -3.30
C ASP A 18 -16.32 -11.38 -2.85
N GLU A 19 -15.94 -11.04 -1.62
CA GLU A 19 -16.02 -9.67 -1.11
C GLU A 19 -15.04 -8.75 -1.85
N TYR A 20 -13.83 -9.25 -2.13
CA TYR A 20 -12.86 -8.53 -2.96
C TYR A 20 -13.42 -8.26 -4.36
N ALA A 21 -14.07 -9.26 -5.00
CA ALA A 21 -14.69 -9.10 -6.32
C ALA A 21 -15.78 -8.03 -6.32
N THR A 22 -16.48 -7.85 -5.21
CA THR A 22 -17.55 -6.87 -5.05
C THR A 22 -17.03 -5.45 -4.78
N CYS A 23 -15.95 -5.34 -4.00
CA CYS A 23 -15.45 -4.06 -3.51
C CYS A 23 -14.30 -3.48 -4.34
N TRP A 24 -13.60 -4.29 -5.13
CA TRP A 24 -12.43 -3.88 -5.90
C TRP A 24 -12.67 -3.88 -7.40
N THR A 25 -12.05 -2.94 -8.10
CA THR A 25 -11.99 -2.95 -9.57
C THR A 25 -11.01 -4.01 -10.04
N ILE A 26 -11.53 -5.13 -10.54
CA ILE A 26 -10.71 -6.25 -11.03
C ILE A 26 -10.34 -6.14 -12.52
N LYS A 27 -10.88 -5.14 -13.23
CA LYS A 27 -10.64 -4.89 -14.65
C LYS A 27 -10.42 -3.40 -14.90
N TYR A 28 -9.33 -3.04 -15.55
CA TYR A 28 -9.02 -1.65 -15.87
C TYR A 28 -8.27 -1.51 -17.21
N PRO A 29 -8.41 -0.37 -17.90
CA PRO A 29 -7.65 -0.11 -19.12
C PRO A 29 -6.15 -0.13 -18.85
N THR A 30 -5.38 -0.85 -19.65
CA THR A 30 -3.92 -0.93 -19.49
C THR A 30 -3.25 0.44 -19.54
N LYS A 31 -3.85 1.43 -20.24
CA LYS A 31 -3.38 2.83 -20.24
C LYS A 31 -3.36 3.47 -18.84
N ALA A 32 -4.18 3.01 -17.88
CA ALA A 32 -4.17 3.53 -16.52
C ALA A 32 -2.80 3.33 -15.82
N LEU A 33 -2.04 2.31 -16.22
CA LEU A 33 -0.68 2.07 -15.72
C LEU A 33 0.30 3.22 -16.08
N PHE A 34 0.04 3.97 -17.15
CA PHE A 34 0.83 5.17 -17.46
C PHE A 34 0.63 6.26 -16.42
N THR A 35 -0.63 6.48 -16.02
CA THR A 35 -0.96 7.46 -14.97
C THR A 35 -0.31 7.07 -13.65
N ILE A 36 -0.44 5.79 -13.24
CA ILE A 36 0.20 5.27 -12.03
C ILE A 36 1.72 5.49 -12.09
N LYS A 37 2.38 5.09 -13.19
CA LYS A 37 3.82 5.30 -13.37
C LYS A 37 4.20 6.77 -13.25
N THR A 38 3.47 7.66 -13.91
CA THR A 38 3.76 9.11 -13.88
C THR A 38 3.62 9.67 -12.48
N THR A 39 2.57 9.26 -11.73
CA THR A 39 2.37 9.67 -10.34
C THR A 39 3.51 9.18 -9.43
N VAL A 40 3.93 7.91 -9.58
CA VAL A 40 5.08 7.37 -8.84
C VAL A 40 6.36 8.15 -9.14
N LEU A 41 6.64 8.44 -10.43
CA LEU A 41 7.81 9.23 -10.80
C LEU A 41 7.74 10.67 -10.24
N ALA A 42 6.57 11.28 -10.24
CA ALA A 42 6.38 12.61 -9.65
C ALA A 42 6.59 12.59 -8.13
N SER A 43 6.10 11.56 -7.44
CA SER A 43 6.32 11.43 -5.99
C SER A 43 7.80 11.32 -5.61
N HIS A 44 8.63 10.74 -6.48
CA HIS A 44 10.08 10.68 -6.26
C HIS A 44 10.80 12.03 -6.41
N GLN A 45 10.14 13.04 -7.00
CA GLN A 45 10.68 14.41 -7.11
C GLN A 45 10.30 15.30 -5.92
N VAL A 46 9.39 14.85 -5.08
CA VAL A 46 8.98 15.59 -3.88
C VAL A 46 10.12 15.59 -2.86
N ASP A 47 10.45 16.76 -2.32
CA ASP A 47 11.35 16.85 -1.16
C ASP A 47 10.60 16.49 0.13
N HIS A 48 10.62 15.22 0.49
CA HIS A 48 9.93 14.69 1.67
C HIS A 48 10.45 15.28 2.99
N ARG A 49 11.64 15.91 3.03
CA ARG A 49 12.19 16.59 4.22
C ARG A 49 11.39 17.83 4.62
N THR A 50 10.56 18.34 3.70
CA THR A 50 9.68 19.50 3.96
C THR A 50 8.43 19.12 4.73
N ILE A 51 8.11 17.84 4.85
CA ILE A 51 6.93 17.36 5.58
C ILE A 51 7.17 17.48 7.08
N LYS A 52 6.28 18.21 7.77
CA LYS A 52 6.38 18.48 9.22
C LYS A 52 5.21 17.93 10.02
N VAL A 53 4.20 17.40 9.36
CA VAL A 53 3.07 16.75 10.04
C VAL A 53 3.45 15.34 10.49
N PRO A 54 2.91 14.85 11.62
CA PRO A 54 3.07 13.46 12.02
C PRO A 54 2.52 12.51 10.96
N ILE A 55 3.24 11.44 10.66
CA ILE A 55 2.84 10.41 9.70
C ILE A 55 2.99 9.04 10.33
N MET A 56 1.94 8.21 10.25
CA MET A 56 2.06 6.78 10.47
C MET A 56 2.12 6.08 9.11
N MET A 57 3.16 5.29 8.89
CA MET A 57 3.31 4.42 7.71
C MET A 57 3.10 2.97 8.13
N TRP A 58 2.01 2.37 7.65
CA TRP A 58 1.68 0.98 7.85
C TRP A 58 2.01 0.23 6.57
N PHE A 59 2.95 -0.69 6.60
CA PHE A 59 3.46 -1.37 5.41
C PHE A 59 4.04 -2.73 5.78
N SER A 60 4.27 -3.59 4.79
CA SER A 60 5.00 -4.84 4.97
C SER A 60 6.34 -4.81 4.24
N ASP A 61 7.40 -5.25 4.89
CA ASP A 61 8.70 -5.47 4.23
C ASP A 61 8.64 -6.60 3.19
N GLU A 62 7.65 -7.48 3.30
CA GLU A 62 7.43 -8.62 2.41
C GLU A 62 6.40 -8.32 1.30
N ASP A 63 5.97 -7.05 1.14
CA ASP A 63 5.02 -6.64 0.11
C ASP A 63 5.51 -7.06 -1.28
N LYS A 64 4.67 -7.87 -1.98
CA LYS A 64 4.98 -8.40 -3.32
C LYS A 64 4.47 -7.51 -4.45
N VAL A 65 3.78 -6.41 -4.13
CA VAL A 65 3.20 -5.48 -5.10
C VAL A 65 4.00 -4.18 -5.17
N VAL A 66 4.34 -3.61 -4.01
CA VAL A 66 5.15 -2.39 -3.92
C VAL A 66 6.48 -2.65 -3.21
N ASN A 67 7.48 -1.87 -3.55
CA ASN A 67 8.81 -2.05 -2.98
C ASN A 67 8.92 -1.30 -1.64
N ALA A 68 8.85 -2.02 -0.53
CA ALA A 68 8.92 -1.49 0.82
C ALA A 68 10.19 -0.65 1.13
N LYS A 69 11.28 -0.85 0.36
CA LYS A 69 12.49 -0.02 0.50
C LYS A 69 12.22 1.45 0.21
N TRP A 70 11.25 1.76 -0.67
CA TRP A 70 10.84 3.14 -0.92
C TRP A 70 10.09 3.74 0.26
N THR A 71 9.21 2.97 0.92
CA THR A 71 8.53 3.40 2.15
C THR A 71 9.55 3.76 3.22
N ARG A 72 10.52 2.90 3.47
CA ARG A 72 11.60 3.16 4.44
C ARG A 72 12.48 4.35 4.06
N ARG A 73 12.78 4.51 2.77
CA ARG A 73 13.54 5.66 2.27
C ARG A 73 12.78 6.98 2.48
N ILE A 74 11.48 7.01 2.16
CA ILE A 74 10.65 8.20 2.40
C ILE A 74 10.60 8.51 3.89
N ALA A 75 10.36 7.50 4.73
CA ALA A 75 10.37 7.66 6.17
C ALA A 75 11.68 8.28 6.69
N SER A 76 12.82 7.81 6.20
CA SER A 76 14.12 8.37 6.59
C SER A 76 14.34 9.82 6.14
N MET A 77 13.70 10.24 5.04
CA MET A 77 13.76 11.64 4.58
C MET A 77 12.85 12.55 5.39
N VAL A 78 11.67 12.08 5.78
CA VAL A 78 10.75 12.83 6.67
C VAL A 78 11.33 12.95 8.08
N GLY A 79 12.00 11.91 8.56
CA GLY A 79 12.70 11.92 9.86
C GLY A 79 11.79 11.61 11.04
N ASP A 80 11.97 12.37 12.14
CA ASP A 80 11.36 12.08 13.45
C ASP A 80 9.82 12.18 13.48
N ASN A 81 9.20 12.76 12.45
CA ASN A 81 7.75 12.85 12.37
C ASN A 81 7.08 11.55 11.86
N VAL A 82 7.85 10.48 11.62
CA VAL A 82 7.31 9.23 11.08
C VAL A 82 7.30 8.12 12.12
N THR A 83 6.13 7.52 12.28
CA THR A 83 5.97 6.24 12.98
C THR A 83 5.84 5.12 11.95
N LEU A 84 6.77 4.17 11.95
CA LEU A 84 6.73 3.00 11.08
C LEU A 84 6.06 1.82 11.80
N HIS A 85 5.15 1.15 11.11
CA HIS A 85 4.56 -0.09 11.57
C HIS A 85 4.61 -1.15 10.47
N ASN A 86 5.34 -2.23 10.76
CA ASN A 86 5.46 -3.42 9.92
C ASN A 86 4.83 -4.60 10.70
N PRO A 87 3.56 -4.96 10.44
CA PRO A 87 2.87 -6.00 11.20
C PRO A 87 3.38 -7.39 10.81
N SER A 88 3.34 -8.32 11.77
CA SER A 88 3.47 -9.75 11.48
C SER A 88 2.14 -10.27 10.98
N LEU A 89 2.11 -10.77 9.76
CA LEU A 89 0.92 -11.37 9.14
C LEU A 89 0.86 -12.86 9.45
N THR A 90 -0.35 -13.42 9.32
CA THR A 90 -0.64 -14.85 9.51
C THR A 90 -1.07 -15.49 8.18
N ASP A 91 -1.27 -16.80 8.17
CA ASP A 91 -1.78 -17.52 7.00
C ASP A 91 -3.21 -17.14 6.61
N GLN A 92 -3.93 -16.39 7.49
CA GLN A 92 -5.27 -15.87 7.22
C GLN A 92 -5.26 -14.50 6.56
N ASP A 93 -4.10 -13.87 6.46
CA ASP A 93 -3.94 -12.53 5.89
C ASP A 93 -3.51 -12.59 4.42
N ASP A 94 -3.46 -11.43 3.77
CA ASP A 94 -3.11 -11.35 2.34
C ASP A 94 -1.75 -12.00 2.03
N PRO A 95 -1.70 -13.08 1.25
CA PRO A 95 -0.45 -13.76 0.90
C PRO A 95 0.49 -12.92 0.01
N SER A 96 -0.01 -11.82 -0.55
CA SER A 96 0.83 -10.84 -1.25
C SER A 96 1.45 -9.81 -0.31
N HIS A 97 1.08 -9.80 0.98
CA HIS A 97 1.53 -8.83 1.98
C HIS A 97 1.30 -7.37 1.59
N HIS A 98 0.29 -7.11 0.74
CA HIS A 98 -0.05 -5.78 0.23
C HIS A 98 -1.32 -5.21 0.86
N GLY A 99 -2.39 -5.99 0.92
CA GLY A 99 -3.64 -5.63 1.58
C GLY A 99 -3.62 -5.99 3.06
N ILE A 100 -2.78 -5.36 3.84
CA ILE A 100 -2.38 -5.79 5.19
C ILE A 100 -3.25 -5.23 6.33
N ILE A 101 -4.39 -4.64 6.03
CA ILE A 101 -5.40 -4.18 7.00
C ILE A 101 -6.78 -4.38 6.38
N GLY A 102 -7.74 -4.76 7.23
CA GLY A 102 -9.14 -4.87 6.86
C GLY A 102 -9.61 -6.31 6.65
N ASP A 103 -10.87 -6.54 6.97
CA ASP A 103 -11.46 -7.88 7.10
C ASP A 103 -11.46 -8.68 5.79
N ILE A 104 -11.47 -8.01 4.64
CA ILE A 104 -11.53 -8.65 3.32
C ILE A 104 -10.25 -9.43 2.99
N LEU A 105 -9.08 -8.89 3.34
CA LEU A 105 -7.80 -9.48 2.96
C LEU A 105 -6.89 -9.85 4.13
N SER A 106 -7.01 -9.15 5.26
CA SER A 106 -6.16 -9.37 6.43
C SER A 106 -6.94 -9.21 7.74
N PRO A 107 -7.91 -10.10 7.99
CA PRO A 107 -8.83 -10.00 9.12
C PRO A 107 -8.10 -10.05 10.47
N SER A 108 -6.97 -10.76 10.57
CA SER A 108 -6.20 -10.81 11.81
C SER A 108 -5.64 -9.45 12.22
N GLN A 109 -5.51 -8.52 11.28
CA GLN A 109 -4.87 -7.24 11.49
C GLN A 109 -5.86 -6.11 11.80
N THR A 110 -7.17 -6.28 11.56
CA THR A 110 -8.15 -5.20 11.67
C THR A 110 -8.16 -4.58 13.07
N ILE A 111 -8.37 -5.37 14.11
CA ILE A 111 -8.42 -4.85 15.49
C ILE A 111 -7.06 -4.33 15.96
N ILE A 112 -5.98 -4.99 15.55
CA ILE A 112 -4.61 -4.54 15.87
C ILE A 112 -4.37 -3.16 15.26
N ALA A 113 -4.76 -2.95 14.01
CA ALA A 113 -4.60 -1.70 13.29
C ALA A 113 -5.45 -0.59 13.93
N VAL A 114 -6.72 -0.85 14.22
CA VAL A 114 -7.63 0.10 14.88
C VAL A 114 -7.02 0.58 16.19
N ASN A 115 -6.61 -0.33 17.06
CA ASN A 115 -6.03 0.03 18.35
C ASN A 115 -4.73 0.83 18.22
N LYS A 116 -3.83 0.42 17.34
CA LYS A 116 -2.55 1.13 17.15
C LYS A 116 -2.74 2.52 16.55
N ILE A 117 -3.62 2.66 15.55
CA ILE A 117 -3.91 3.96 14.91
C ILE A 117 -4.59 4.88 15.92
N THR A 118 -5.57 4.39 16.68
CA THR A 118 -6.27 5.19 17.71
C THR A 118 -5.30 5.66 18.81
N ASN A 119 -4.43 4.77 19.29
CA ASN A 119 -3.43 5.13 20.29
C ASN A 119 -2.40 6.14 19.75
N TRP A 120 -2.01 6.01 18.50
CA TRP A 120 -1.10 6.96 17.85
C TRP A 120 -1.76 8.34 17.69
N LEU A 121 -3.02 8.39 17.24
CA LEU A 121 -3.80 9.63 17.11
C LEU A 121 -3.95 10.36 18.45
N ALA A 122 -4.04 9.63 19.57
CA ALA A 122 -4.15 10.23 20.90
C ALA A 122 -2.82 10.86 21.39
N GLN A 123 -1.71 10.66 20.69
CA GLN A 123 -0.38 11.18 21.07
C GLN A 123 0.05 12.39 20.25
N ILE A 124 -0.69 12.76 19.21
CA ILE A 124 -0.43 13.89 18.33
C ILE A 124 -1.52 14.96 18.50
#